data_db215743440559ffe9f107f3766bd55f
#
_entry.id   db215743440559ffe9f107f3766bd55f
#
_cell.length_a   1.000
_cell.length_b   1.000
_cell.length_c   1.000
_cell.angle_alpha   90.00
_cell.angle_beta   90.00
_cell.angle_gamma   90.00
#
_symmetry.space_group_name_H-M   'P 1'
#
loop_
_entity.id
_entity.type
_entity.pdbx_description
1 polymer ?
#
loop_
_entity_poly.entity_id
_entity_poly.type
_entity_poly.pdbx_seq_one_letter_code
_entity_poly.pdbx_strand_id
1 'polypeptide(L)'
;NPRDLSGVYTQEELSTMTDIEMTNAMYALWSNYCVSTIYEPGSTFKPFTVAEGLEEGVIHDGDTFYCGGFMEVSGSIINCHEHSGHGTVTVKEGLIQSCNPTMPGEEAGLTIGEKMTVIDAACNSFGQNINVNMVQMAAAFSSLVNGGNYYQPHIVKRIEKSTGEVVKTIEPNLVRQTVTSETSQLLRTYLRAGVDEGLARKSG
;
A
#
# COMPACT_ATOMS: atom_id res chain seq x y z
N ASN A 1 -1.88 32.33 5.26
CA ASN A 1 -0.99 32.87 4.21
C ASN A 1 0.00 31.75 3.83
N PRO A 2 0.00 31.27 2.57
CA PRO A 2 0.89 30.19 2.14
C PRO A 2 2.39 30.55 2.14
N ARG A 3 2.72 31.83 2.37
CA ARG A 3 4.11 32.33 2.49
C ARG A 3 4.47 32.70 3.93
N ASP A 4 3.60 32.41 4.89
CA ASP A 4 3.82 32.74 6.28
C ASP A 4 4.52 31.61 7.00
N LEU A 5 5.80 31.79 7.27
CA LEU A 5 6.66 30.82 7.96
C LEU A 5 6.68 31.03 9.49
N SER A 6 5.97 32.06 10.02
CA SER A 6 6.02 32.46 11.45
C SER A 6 5.44 31.36 12.39
N GLY A 7 4.66 30.42 11.85
CA GLY A 7 4.19 29.25 12.62
C GLY A 7 5.21 28.15 12.81
N VAL A 8 6.37 28.21 12.13
CA VAL A 8 7.41 27.17 12.12
C VAL A 8 8.76 27.72 12.56
N TYR A 9 9.06 28.97 12.20
CA TYR A 9 10.34 29.63 12.47
C TYR A 9 10.13 30.92 13.28
N THR A 10 11.07 31.22 14.15
CA THR A 10 11.11 32.47 14.92
C THR A 10 11.49 33.67 14.01
N GLN A 11 11.19 34.89 14.45
CA GLN A 11 11.58 36.09 13.72
C GLN A 11 13.10 36.24 13.57
N GLU A 12 13.87 35.76 14.55
CA GLU A 12 15.33 35.76 14.51
C GLU A 12 15.84 34.81 13.41
N GLU A 13 15.34 33.58 13.35
CA GLU A 13 15.67 32.60 12.30
C GLU A 13 15.30 33.15 10.92
N LEU A 14 14.09 33.70 10.75
CA LEU A 14 13.65 34.24 9.48
C LEU A 14 14.52 35.44 9.03
N SER A 15 15.03 36.24 9.96
CA SER A 15 15.87 37.39 9.64
C SER A 15 17.29 37.03 9.18
N THR A 16 17.74 35.80 9.52
CA THR A 16 19.08 35.29 9.17
C THR A 16 19.08 34.36 7.97
N MET A 17 17.89 33.92 7.50
CA MET A 17 17.74 33.02 6.34
C MET A 17 18.14 33.72 5.04
N THR A 18 18.89 33.03 4.23
CA THR A 18 19.13 33.39 2.82
C THR A 18 17.84 33.16 1.99
N ASP A 19 17.77 33.75 0.80
CA ASP A 19 16.65 33.58 -0.13
C ASP A 19 16.44 32.09 -0.50
N ILE A 20 17.51 31.29 -0.58
CA ILE A 20 17.47 29.85 -0.87
C ILE A 20 16.87 29.11 0.31
N GLU A 21 17.30 29.40 1.54
CA GLU A 21 16.77 28.77 2.76
C GLU A 21 15.30 29.11 2.96
N MET A 22 14.91 30.37 2.74
CA MET A 22 13.52 30.82 2.78
C MET A 22 12.66 30.05 1.75
N THR A 23 13.15 29.89 0.52
CA THR A 23 12.47 29.17 -0.55
C THR A 23 12.31 27.69 -0.19
N ASN A 24 13.36 27.04 0.33
CA ASN A 24 13.31 25.66 0.76
C ASN A 24 12.35 25.45 1.94
N ALA A 25 12.34 26.38 2.91
CA ALA A 25 11.40 26.36 4.02
C ALA A 25 9.93 26.47 3.55
N MET A 26 9.66 27.33 2.55
CA MET A 26 8.33 27.42 1.93
C MET A 26 7.94 26.12 1.22
N TYR A 27 8.84 25.50 0.45
CA TYR A 27 8.57 24.21 -0.19
C TYR A 27 8.32 23.11 0.84
N ALA A 28 9.07 23.06 1.93
CA ALA A 28 8.84 22.12 3.03
C ALA A 28 7.45 22.32 3.66
N LEU A 29 7.05 23.59 3.90
CA LEU A 29 5.73 23.92 4.45
C LEU A 29 4.58 23.54 3.50
N TRP A 30 4.79 23.68 2.19
CA TRP A 30 3.78 23.33 1.18
C TRP A 30 3.75 21.83 0.85
N SER A 31 4.77 21.11 1.26
CA SER A 31 4.85 19.68 1.03
C SER A 31 3.75 18.95 1.80
N ASN A 32 2.98 18.14 1.09
CA ASN A 32 2.00 17.27 1.72
C ASN A 32 2.63 15.88 1.90
N TYR A 33 2.89 15.50 3.14
CA TYR A 33 3.49 14.22 3.51
C TYR A 33 2.80 13.02 2.82
N CYS A 34 1.47 13.02 2.75
CA CYS A 34 0.72 11.92 2.15
C CYS A 34 0.95 11.74 0.64
N VAL A 35 1.42 12.79 -0.04
CA VAL A 35 1.64 12.80 -1.50
C VAL A 35 3.12 12.83 -1.85
N SER A 36 3.90 13.60 -1.08
CA SER A 36 5.31 13.88 -1.41
C SER A 36 6.29 12.87 -0.85
N THR A 37 5.94 12.23 0.29
CA THR A 37 6.81 11.25 0.93
C THR A 37 6.50 9.85 0.40
N ILE A 38 7.55 9.16 -0.04
CA ILE A 38 7.48 7.77 -0.46
C ILE A 38 8.04 6.87 0.64
N TYR A 39 7.51 5.66 0.73
CA TYR A 39 7.94 4.64 1.69
C TYR A 39 7.74 3.24 1.12
N GLU A 40 8.42 2.27 1.68
CA GLU A 40 8.17 0.85 1.40
C GLU A 40 6.94 0.38 2.19
N PRO A 41 5.88 -0.11 1.53
CA PRO A 41 4.62 -0.44 2.20
C PRO A 41 4.74 -1.64 3.15
N GLY A 42 5.75 -2.48 2.98
CA GLY A 42 5.93 -3.69 3.78
C GLY A 42 4.71 -4.61 3.71
N SER A 43 4.39 -5.30 4.78
CA SER A 43 3.32 -6.29 4.84
C SER A 43 1.91 -5.78 4.48
N THR A 44 1.70 -4.46 4.40
CA THR A 44 0.43 -3.92 3.88
C THR A 44 0.28 -4.13 2.38
N PHE A 45 1.35 -4.54 1.69
CA PHE A 45 1.34 -4.89 0.27
C PHE A 45 0.86 -6.34 0.02
N LYS A 46 0.98 -7.25 0.96
CA LYS A 46 0.62 -8.67 0.80
C LYS A 46 -0.79 -8.94 0.25
N PRO A 47 -1.83 -8.17 0.62
CA PRO A 47 -3.14 -8.32 0.00
C PRO A 47 -3.14 -8.13 -1.53
N PHE A 48 -2.25 -7.29 -2.07
CA PHE A 48 -2.12 -7.11 -3.52
C PHE A 48 -1.50 -8.33 -4.17
N THR A 49 -0.46 -8.90 -3.58
CA THR A 49 0.18 -10.13 -4.05
C THR A 49 -0.80 -11.31 -4.06
N VAL A 50 -1.59 -11.46 -2.99
CA VAL A 50 -2.63 -12.49 -2.93
C VAL A 50 -3.72 -12.22 -3.98
N ALA A 51 -4.11 -10.96 -4.17
CA ALA A 51 -5.08 -10.58 -5.20
C ALA A 51 -4.60 -10.98 -6.60
N GLU A 52 -3.35 -10.66 -6.92
CA GLU A 52 -2.74 -10.99 -8.21
C GLU A 52 -2.66 -12.49 -8.43
N GLY A 53 -2.19 -13.24 -7.43
CA GLY A 53 -2.14 -14.71 -7.53
C GLY A 53 -3.50 -15.35 -7.74
N LEU A 54 -4.57 -14.81 -7.14
CA LEU A 54 -5.95 -15.27 -7.35
C LEU A 54 -6.46 -14.91 -8.76
N GLU A 55 -6.20 -13.69 -9.25
CA GLU A 55 -6.63 -13.24 -10.58
C GLU A 55 -5.91 -14.01 -11.71
N GLU A 56 -4.62 -14.30 -11.53
CA GLU A 56 -3.83 -15.10 -12.49
C GLU A 56 -4.09 -16.60 -12.36
N GLY A 57 -4.83 -17.03 -11.34
CA GLY A 57 -5.18 -18.44 -11.11
C GLY A 57 -3.99 -19.33 -10.71
N VAL A 58 -2.91 -18.72 -10.21
CA VAL A 58 -1.73 -19.47 -9.70
C VAL A 58 -1.90 -19.87 -8.24
N ILE A 59 -2.84 -19.26 -7.52
CA ILE A 59 -3.32 -19.69 -6.21
C ILE A 59 -4.84 -19.69 -6.17
N HIS A 60 -5.41 -20.52 -5.27
CA HIS A 60 -6.84 -20.65 -5.04
C HIS A 60 -7.17 -20.55 -3.55
N ASP A 61 -8.45 -20.25 -3.24
CA ASP A 61 -8.93 -20.30 -1.85
C ASP A 61 -8.74 -21.73 -1.29
N GLY A 62 -8.10 -21.81 -0.14
CA GLY A 62 -7.79 -23.07 0.52
C GLY A 62 -6.44 -23.71 0.15
N ASP A 63 -5.71 -23.19 -0.83
CA ASP A 63 -4.34 -23.63 -1.09
C ASP A 63 -3.46 -23.44 0.15
N THR A 64 -2.53 -24.36 0.38
CA THR A 64 -1.68 -24.37 1.56
C THR A 64 -0.21 -24.25 1.21
N PHE A 65 0.53 -23.56 2.04
CA PHE A 65 1.97 -23.36 1.96
C PHE A 65 2.64 -23.73 3.27
N TYR A 66 3.90 -24.15 3.19
CA TYR A 66 4.70 -24.45 4.37
C TYR A 66 5.65 -23.32 4.71
N CYS A 67 5.63 -22.88 5.95
CA CYS A 67 6.56 -21.89 6.51
C CYS A 67 7.42 -22.53 7.60
N GLY A 68 8.68 -22.79 7.31
CA GLY A 68 9.69 -23.23 8.26
C GLY A 68 10.44 -22.11 8.99
N GLY A 69 9.92 -20.88 8.96
CA GLY A 69 10.58 -19.68 9.51
C GLY A 69 11.44 -18.92 8.51
N PHE A 70 11.71 -19.49 7.36
CA PHE A 70 12.41 -18.85 6.25
C PHE A 70 12.07 -19.53 4.92
N MET A 71 12.43 -18.89 3.82
CA MET A 71 12.50 -19.47 2.48
C MET A 71 13.83 -19.12 1.83
N GLU A 72 14.30 -19.96 0.92
CA GLU A 72 15.46 -19.69 0.10
C GLU A 72 15.04 -19.34 -1.32
N VAL A 73 15.48 -18.19 -1.80
CA VAL A 73 15.17 -17.69 -3.15
C VAL A 73 16.49 -17.32 -3.83
N SER A 74 16.84 -18.00 -4.91
CA SER A 74 18.07 -17.73 -5.68
C SER A 74 19.34 -17.63 -4.82
N GLY A 75 19.47 -18.51 -3.80
CA GLY A 75 20.62 -18.54 -2.89
C GLY A 75 20.57 -17.48 -1.76
N SER A 76 19.52 -16.70 -1.66
CA SER A 76 19.29 -15.73 -0.58
C SER A 76 18.23 -16.24 0.38
N ILE A 77 18.43 -16.01 1.68
CA ILE A 77 17.48 -16.40 2.72
C ILE A 77 16.55 -15.23 3.05
N ILE A 78 15.25 -15.44 2.89
CA ILE A 78 14.19 -14.52 3.30
C ILE A 78 13.56 -15.07 4.57
N ASN A 79 13.69 -14.34 5.68
CA ASN A 79 13.18 -14.77 6.96
C ASN A 79 11.70 -14.39 7.13
N CYS A 80 10.95 -15.27 7.79
CA CYS A 80 9.67 -14.92 8.39
C CYS A 80 9.92 -14.17 9.71
N HIS A 81 8.96 -13.32 10.13
CA HIS A 81 9.03 -12.69 11.45
C HIS A 81 8.86 -13.72 12.59
N GLU A 82 8.17 -14.83 12.31
CA GLU A 82 8.11 -16.00 13.19
C GLU A 82 9.23 -16.97 12.78
N HIS A 83 10.35 -16.92 13.50
CA HIS A 83 11.55 -17.73 13.19
C HIS A 83 11.36 -19.22 13.39
N SER A 84 10.43 -19.64 14.25
CA SER A 84 10.08 -21.06 14.42
C SER A 84 9.21 -21.59 13.28
N GLY A 85 8.72 -20.69 12.43
CA GLY A 85 7.80 -20.98 11.33
C GLY A 85 6.34 -21.10 11.78
N HIS A 86 5.44 -20.91 10.81
CA HIS A 86 3.99 -21.09 11.02
C HIS A 86 3.51 -22.50 10.71
N GLY A 87 4.40 -23.37 10.20
CA GLY A 87 4.02 -24.71 9.70
C GLY A 87 3.22 -24.60 8.39
N THR A 88 2.33 -25.56 8.17
CA THR A 88 1.43 -25.55 7.02
C THR A 88 0.25 -24.64 7.31
N VAL A 89 0.08 -23.61 6.49
CA VAL A 89 -1.00 -22.60 6.58
C VAL A 89 -1.68 -22.41 5.24
N THR A 90 -2.95 -22.08 5.25
CA THR A 90 -3.68 -21.66 4.05
C THR A 90 -3.23 -20.26 3.60
N VAL A 91 -3.56 -19.87 2.35
CA VAL A 91 -3.36 -18.49 1.85
C VAL A 91 -3.95 -17.47 2.82
N LYS A 92 -5.18 -17.73 3.30
CA LYS A 92 -5.87 -16.88 4.29
C LYS A 92 -5.07 -16.76 5.59
N GLU A 93 -4.66 -17.87 6.17
CA GLU A 93 -3.89 -17.88 7.43
C GLU A 93 -2.52 -17.24 7.27
N GLY A 94 -1.84 -17.46 6.12
CA GLY A 94 -0.59 -16.80 5.79
C GLY A 94 -0.72 -15.27 5.74
N LEU A 95 -1.82 -14.77 5.17
CA LEU A 95 -2.11 -13.33 5.15
C LEU A 95 -2.44 -12.79 6.55
N ILE A 96 -3.28 -13.49 7.33
CA ILE A 96 -3.66 -13.13 8.71
C ILE A 96 -2.44 -13.05 9.62
N GLN A 97 -1.52 -14.00 9.49
CA GLN A 97 -0.29 -14.09 10.27
C GLN A 97 0.87 -13.30 9.66
N SER A 98 0.62 -12.59 8.55
CA SER A 98 1.65 -11.81 7.84
C SER A 98 2.90 -12.62 7.50
N CYS A 99 2.75 -13.88 7.13
CA CYS A 99 3.82 -14.80 6.79
C CYS A 99 4.51 -14.41 5.47
N ASN A 100 5.84 -14.25 5.45
CA ASN A 100 6.58 -13.93 4.23
C ASN A 100 6.69 -15.13 3.28
N PRO A 101 7.10 -16.35 3.75
CA PRO A 101 7.25 -17.50 2.87
C PRO A 101 5.98 -18.00 2.18
N THR A 102 4.80 -17.56 2.60
CA THR A 102 3.52 -17.96 1.99
C THR A 102 3.01 -16.95 0.94
N MET A 103 3.80 -15.93 0.61
CA MET A 103 3.44 -14.98 -0.44
C MET A 103 3.92 -15.52 -1.79
N PRO A 104 3.01 -15.71 -2.77
CA PRO A 104 3.30 -16.36 -4.05
C PRO A 104 4.00 -15.41 -5.03
N GLY A 105 5.19 -14.91 -4.67
CA GLY A 105 5.90 -13.91 -5.47
C GLY A 105 6.52 -14.47 -6.74
N GLU A 106 7.01 -15.71 -6.73
CA GLU A 106 7.55 -16.37 -7.92
C GLU A 106 6.45 -16.92 -8.82
N GLU A 107 5.46 -17.56 -8.21
CA GLU A 107 4.36 -18.18 -8.94
C GLU A 107 3.40 -17.15 -9.54
N ALA A 108 3.22 -16.00 -8.91
CA ALA A 108 2.33 -14.94 -9.39
C ALA A 108 2.87 -14.17 -10.61
N GLY A 109 4.10 -14.43 -11.05
CA GLY A 109 4.66 -13.75 -12.21
C GLY A 109 4.77 -12.23 -12.03
N LEU A 110 4.98 -11.76 -10.80
CA LEU A 110 5.20 -10.36 -10.46
C LEU A 110 6.39 -9.76 -11.24
N THR A 111 6.20 -9.53 -12.53
CA THR A 111 7.17 -8.87 -13.40
C THR A 111 6.87 -7.38 -13.46
N ILE A 112 7.47 -6.62 -12.57
CA ILE A 112 7.48 -5.16 -12.65
C ILE A 112 8.73 -4.72 -13.43
N GLY A 113 8.70 -4.90 -14.75
CA GLY A 113 9.73 -4.42 -15.69
C GLY A 113 10.86 -5.40 -16.01
N GLU A 114 11.55 -5.15 -17.13
CA GLU A 114 12.57 -6.02 -17.76
C GLU A 114 13.85 -6.26 -16.94
N LYS A 115 13.99 -5.66 -15.75
CA LYS A 115 15.21 -5.71 -14.92
C LYS A 115 15.01 -6.32 -13.55
N MET A 116 13.82 -6.82 -13.24
CA MET A 116 13.55 -7.42 -11.94
C MET A 116 14.17 -8.80 -11.85
N THR A 117 14.90 -9.05 -10.76
CA THR A 117 15.41 -10.38 -10.44
C THR A 117 14.37 -11.18 -9.65
N VAL A 118 14.54 -12.50 -9.57
CA VAL A 118 13.67 -13.38 -8.77
C VAL A 118 13.65 -12.95 -7.30
N ILE A 119 14.78 -12.51 -6.76
CA ILE A 119 14.83 -12.02 -5.38
C ILE A 119 14.09 -10.69 -5.20
N ASP A 120 14.12 -9.80 -6.22
CA ASP A 120 13.34 -8.57 -6.19
C ASP A 120 11.84 -8.87 -6.21
N ALA A 121 11.39 -9.81 -7.04
CA ALA A 121 10.01 -10.26 -7.08
C ALA A 121 9.56 -10.82 -5.73
N ALA A 122 10.38 -11.67 -5.11
CA ALA A 122 10.11 -12.21 -3.79
C ALA A 122 10.04 -11.11 -2.72
N CYS A 123 10.96 -10.12 -2.73
CA CYS A 123 10.91 -8.98 -1.80
C CYS A 123 9.68 -8.08 -2.04
N ASN A 124 9.34 -7.83 -3.31
CA ASN A 124 8.18 -7.03 -3.68
C ASN A 124 6.88 -7.68 -3.20
N SER A 125 6.79 -9.02 -3.18
CA SER A 125 5.59 -9.74 -2.78
C SER A 125 5.13 -9.42 -1.34
N PHE A 126 6.05 -8.99 -0.48
CA PHE A 126 5.72 -8.52 0.87
C PHE A 126 6.04 -7.03 1.09
N GLY A 127 6.17 -6.26 -0.01
CA GLY A 127 6.21 -4.81 -0.01
C GLY A 127 7.56 -4.17 0.34
N GLN A 128 8.67 -4.87 0.10
CA GLN A 128 10.03 -4.33 0.12
C GLN A 128 10.53 -4.07 -1.30
N ASN A 129 11.55 -3.22 -1.46
CA ASN A 129 12.09 -2.78 -2.77
C ASN A 129 11.08 -2.07 -3.69
N ILE A 130 9.93 -1.68 -3.18
CA ILE A 130 8.91 -0.89 -3.90
C ILE A 130 8.56 0.34 -3.07
N ASN A 131 8.40 1.48 -3.74
CA ASN A 131 8.11 2.75 -3.09
C ASN A 131 6.77 3.29 -3.55
N VAL A 132 5.94 3.66 -2.59
CA VAL A 132 4.63 4.27 -2.82
C VAL A 132 4.42 5.44 -1.86
N ASN A 133 3.57 6.40 -2.23
CA ASN A 133 3.09 7.38 -1.27
C ASN A 133 1.76 6.92 -0.63
N MET A 134 1.35 7.57 0.45
CA MET A 134 0.15 7.18 1.21
C MET A 134 -1.13 7.26 0.38
N VAL A 135 -1.26 8.24 -0.52
CA VAL A 135 -2.45 8.38 -1.38
C VAL A 135 -2.52 7.26 -2.41
N GLN A 136 -1.37 6.90 -3.01
CA GLN A 136 -1.29 5.75 -3.92
C GLN A 136 -1.71 4.46 -3.20
N MET A 137 -1.13 4.21 -2.02
CA MET A 137 -1.44 3.01 -1.24
C MET A 137 -2.92 2.96 -0.84
N ALA A 138 -3.48 4.07 -0.33
CA ALA A 138 -4.88 4.16 0.06
C ALA A 138 -5.83 3.95 -1.13
N ALA A 139 -5.54 4.56 -2.27
CA ALA A 139 -6.35 4.41 -3.48
C ALA A 139 -6.31 2.98 -4.02
N ALA A 140 -5.12 2.38 -4.08
CA ALA A 140 -4.94 0.99 -4.49
C ALA A 140 -5.66 0.03 -3.52
N PHE A 141 -5.45 0.20 -2.20
CA PHE A 141 -6.10 -0.65 -1.19
C PHE A 141 -7.63 -0.53 -1.25
N SER A 142 -8.15 0.68 -1.46
CA SER A 142 -9.58 0.90 -1.64
C SER A 142 -10.14 0.09 -2.82
N SER A 143 -9.37 -0.04 -3.91
CA SER A 143 -9.83 -0.84 -5.06
C SER A 143 -9.92 -2.32 -4.75
N LEU A 144 -9.06 -2.87 -3.89
CA LEU A 144 -9.14 -4.27 -3.47
C LEU A 144 -10.44 -4.59 -2.71
N VAL A 145 -11.00 -3.62 -1.98
CA VAL A 145 -12.13 -3.87 -1.07
C VAL A 145 -13.47 -3.30 -1.54
N ASN A 146 -13.53 -2.63 -2.70
CA ASN A 146 -14.73 -1.97 -3.22
C ASN A 146 -15.32 -2.65 -4.48
N GLY A 147 -14.96 -3.91 -4.74
CA GLY A 147 -15.35 -4.64 -5.95
C GLY A 147 -14.36 -4.51 -7.10
N GLY A 148 -13.12 -4.11 -6.83
CA GLY A 148 -12.06 -3.97 -7.81
C GLY A 148 -11.99 -2.61 -8.51
N ASN A 149 -12.79 -1.62 -8.12
CA ASN A 149 -12.89 -0.35 -8.81
C ASN A 149 -11.82 0.64 -8.36
N TYR A 150 -10.86 0.95 -9.23
CA TYR A 150 -9.85 1.98 -8.97
C TYR A 150 -10.33 3.34 -9.45
N TYR A 151 -10.53 4.27 -8.52
CA TYR A 151 -10.91 5.64 -8.80
C TYR A 151 -9.71 6.58 -8.70
N GLN A 152 -9.70 7.61 -9.55
CA GLN A 152 -8.71 8.66 -9.47
C GLN A 152 -8.89 9.45 -8.16
N PRO A 153 -7.90 9.49 -7.26
CA PRO A 153 -7.99 10.27 -6.02
C PRO A 153 -8.17 11.76 -6.31
N HIS A 154 -9.10 12.40 -5.60
CA HIS A 154 -9.29 13.86 -5.61
C HIS A 154 -9.82 14.35 -4.27
N ILE A 155 -9.51 15.58 -3.90
CA ILE A 155 -9.91 16.19 -2.62
C ILE A 155 -11.06 17.20 -2.77
N VAL A 156 -11.27 17.72 -3.97
CA VAL A 156 -12.33 18.69 -4.23
C VAL A 156 -13.60 17.94 -4.60
N LYS A 157 -14.60 17.98 -3.73
CA LYS A 157 -15.91 17.38 -3.99
C LYS A 157 -16.80 18.28 -4.85
N ARG A 158 -16.82 19.60 -4.54
CA ARG A 158 -17.61 20.58 -5.28
C ARG A 158 -17.06 21.99 -5.09
N ILE A 159 -17.41 22.87 -5.99
CA ILE A 159 -17.12 24.31 -5.96
C ILE A 159 -18.44 25.05 -5.82
N GLU A 160 -18.55 25.93 -4.83
CA GLU A 160 -19.75 26.73 -4.55
C GLU A 160 -19.41 28.22 -4.55
N LYS A 161 -20.39 29.04 -4.93
CA LYS A 161 -20.37 30.49 -4.71
C LYS A 161 -20.58 30.79 -3.21
N SER A 162 -20.26 32.00 -2.79
CA SER A 162 -20.55 32.47 -1.43
C SER A 162 -22.05 32.45 -1.08
N THR A 163 -22.91 32.44 -2.10
CA THR A 163 -24.39 32.34 -1.99
C THR A 163 -24.88 30.91 -1.72
N GLY A 164 -24.01 29.89 -1.72
CA GLY A 164 -24.37 28.49 -1.62
C GLY A 164 -24.75 27.81 -2.95
N GLU A 165 -24.73 28.54 -4.06
CA GLU A 165 -24.98 27.97 -5.39
C GLU A 165 -23.80 27.09 -5.81
N VAL A 166 -24.09 25.83 -6.19
CA VAL A 166 -23.07 24.89 -6.70
C VAL A 166 -22.69 25.27 -8.12
N VAL A 167 -21.41 25.62 -8.32
CA VAL A 167 -20.83 25.94 -9.63
C VAL A 167 -20.41 24.68 -10.37
N LYS A 168 -19.82 23.74 -9.65
CA LYS A 168 -19.31 22.48 -10.22
C LYS A 168 -19.27 21.39 -9.15
N THR A 169 -19.74 20.20 -9.49
CA THR A 169 -19.50 18.96 -8.73
C THR A 169 -18.41 18.16 -9.45
N ILE A 170 -17.51 17.58 -8.68
CA ILE A 170 -16.48 16.67 -9.19
C ILE A 170 -16.97 15.24 -8.91
N GLU A 171 -17.37 14.57 -9.97
CA GLU A 171 -17.82 13.18 -9.87
C GLU A 171 -16.63 12.22 -9.75
N PRO A 172 -16.82 11.06 -9.06
CA PRO A 172 -15.80 10.02 -9.01
C PRO A 172 -15.42 9.55 -10.41
N ASN A 173 -14.13 9.59 -10.74
CA ASN A 173 -13.61 9.13 -12.02
C ASN A 173 -13.10 7.69 -11.88
N LEU A 174 -13.86 6.71 -12.37
CA LEU A 174 -13.43 5.32 -12.47
C LEU A 174 -12.35 5.20 -13.54
N VAL A 175 -11.14 4.82 -13.16
CA VAL A 175 -10.00 4.65 -14.07
C VAL A 175 -10.02 3.25 -14.70
N ARG A 176 -10.18 2.21 -13.85
CA ARG A 176 -10.24 0.80 -14.29
C ARG A 176 -10.74 -0.10 -13.16
N GLN A 177 -11.12 -1.31 -13.53
CA GLN A 177 -11.24 -2.43 -12.59
C GLN A 177 -9.86 -3.09 -12.45
N THR A 178 -9.40 -3.33 -11.21
CA THR A 178 -8.09 -3.89 -10.89
C THR A 178 -8.13 -5.38 -10.56
N VAL A 179 -9.24 -5.83 -9.97
CA VAL A 179 -9.53 -7.22 -9.63
C VAL A 179 -11.01 -7.50 -9.86
N THR A 180 -11.39 -8.76 -9.95
CA THR A 180 -12.80 -9.17 -10.03
C THR A 180 -13.56 -8.86 -8.75
N SER A 181 -14.88 -8.81 -8.81
CA SER A 181 -15.72 -8.61 -7.61
C SER A 181 -15.60 -9.81 -6.66
N GLU A 182 -15.40 -10.99 -7.18
CA GLU A 182 -15.21 -12.25 -6.45
C GLU A 182 -13.93 -12.20 -5.64
N THR A 183 -12.81 -11.86 -6.24
CA THR A 183 -11.51 -11.67 -5.57
C THR A 183 -11.59 -10.57 -4.51
N SER A 184 -12.24 -9.45 -4.82
CA SER A 184 -12.46 -8.37 -3.86
C SER A 184 -13.26 -8.84 -2.64
N GLN A 185 -14.31 -9.63 -2.83
CA GLN A 185 -15.12 -10.17 -1.74
C GLN A 185 -14.33 -11.17 -0.89
N LEU A 186 -13.55 -12.04 -1.51
CA LEU A 186 -12.70 -13.01 -0.83
C LEU A 186 -11.65 -12.30 0.04
N LEU A 187 -10.95 -11.31 -0.52
CA LEU A 187 -9.96 -10.50 0.20
C LEU A 187 -10.58 -9.75 1.38
N ARG A 188 -11.79 -9.19 1.25
CA ARG A 188 -12.50 -8.58 2.38
C ARG A 188 -12.71 -9.57 3.52
N THR A 189 -13.02 -10.83 3.19
CA THR A 189 -13.18 -11.90 4.19
C THR A 189 -11.85 -12.20 4.90
N TYR A 190 -10.74 -12.28 4.14
CA TYR A 190 -9.42 -12.52 4.69
C TYR A 190 -8.94 -11.35 5.58
N LEU A 191 -9.09 -10.13 5.08
CA LEU A 191 -8.69 -8.92 5.81
C LEU A 191 -9.53 -8.74 7.09
N ARG A 192 -10.83 -9.04 7.05
CA ARG A 192 -11.68 -9.03 8.24
C ARG A 192 -11.20 -10.03 9.27
N ALA A 193 -10.88 -11.27 8.86
CA ALA A 193 -10.32 -12.27 9.76
C ALA A 193 -8.97 -11.83 10.34
N GLY A 194 -8.14 -11.12 9.56
CA GLY A 194 -6.88 -10.53 10.04
C GLY A 194 -7.07 -9.51 11.18
N VAL A 195 -8.17 -8.76 11.16
CA VAL A 195 -8.54 -7.83 12.24
C VAL A 195 -9.13 -8.57 13.44
N ASP A 196 -10.00 -9.56 13.20
CA ASP A 196 -10.71 -10.25 14.28
C ASP A 196 -9.81 -11.27 15.02
N GLU A 197 -8.93 -11.96 14.31
CA GLU A 197 -8.17 -13.12 14.79
C GLU A 197 -6.65 -12.97 14.68
N GLY A 198 -6.16 -12.08 13.79
CA GLY A 198 -4.76 -11.97 13.41
C GLY A 198 -3.97 -10.89 14.13
N LEU A 199 -2.82 -10.54 13.54
CA LEU A 199 -1.89 -9.54 14.07
C LEU A 199 -2.49 -8.13 14.16
N ALA A 200 -3.48 -7.81 13.31
CA ALA A 200 -4.17 -6.52 13.29
C ALA A 200 -5.23 -6.37 14.40
N ARG A 201 -5.50 -7.39 15.22
CA ARG A 201 -6.50 -7.37 16.30
C ARG A 201 -6.31 -6.24 17.31
N LYS A 202 -5.06 -5.78 17.51
CA LYS A 202 -4.74 -4.69 18.46
C LYS A 202 -4.96 -3.30 17.89
N SER A 203 -5.26 -3.19 16.60
CA SER A 203 -5.46 -1.92 15.88
C SER A 203 -6.94 -1.58 15.68
N GLY A 204 -7.85 -2.47 16.01
CA GLY A 204 -9.30 -2.30 15.87
C GLY A 204 -10.01 -1.88 17.14
#